data_89a6d4b7a1becdb85fa4605b5daf972d
#
_entry.id   89a6d4b7a1becdb85fa4605b5daf972d
#
_cell.length_a   1.000
_cell.length_b   1.000
_cell.length_c   1.000
_cell.angle_alpha   90.00
_cell.angle_beta   90.00
_cell.angle_gamma   90.00
#
_symmetry.space_group_name_H-M   'P 1'
#
loop_
_entity.id
_entity.type
_entity.pdbx_description
1 polymer ?
#
loop_
_entity_poly.entity_id
_entity_poly.type
_entity_poly.pdbx_seq_one_letter_code
_entity_poly.pdbx_strand_id
1 'polypeptide(L)'
;LGDVYKRQQEYIGGEPLDTIYFGGGTPSQLQQADFERIFEAADRLFGTSSCTEITLEANPDDMTPEYVASLRNLPFNRISMGVQSFKEKDLRFLNRRHDREQALRAVGLCKENGIQNISIDLIYGLPGQTLEEWQENLDDAIRLEIPHISAYHLIYEEGTALYKLMEAGKVTPIEEDLSVTLFSTLINRLTEAGYLHYEISNFGRPGYFSRHNSSYWTGTKYIGIGPSAHSYDGESRQWNISSLPRYLQGIKAGIPDIEIEELDINTKYNDFIITGLRTMWGIRTADIRERFG
;
A
#
# COMPACT_ATOMS: atom_id res chain seq x y z
N LEU A 1 -12.54 -7.51 -24.48
CA LEU A 1 -11.67 -7.76 -23.31
C LEU A 1 -10.26 -8.23 -23.75
N GLY A 2 -10.14 -9.10 -24.78
CA GLY A 2 -8.84 -9.60 -25.24
C GLY A 2 -7.84 -8.51 -25.67
N ASP A 3 -8.28 -7.46 -26.33
CA ASP A 3 -7.40 -6.40 -26.86
C ASP A 3 -6.87 -5.46 -25.78
N VAL A 4 -7.63 -5.21 -24.73
CA VAL A 4 -7.19 -4.38 -23.58
C VAL A 4 -6.08 -5.08 -22.82
N TYR A 5 -6.21 -6.38 -22.56
CA TYR A 5 -5.20 -7.19 -21.89
C TYR A 5 -3.94 -7.38 -22.73
N LYS A 6 -4.09 -7.50 -24.06
CA LYS A 6 -2.97 -7.58 -24.99
C LYS A 6 -2.12 -6.32 -24.97
N ARG A 7 -2.77 -5.15 -24.97
CA ARG A 7 -2.10 -3.85 -24.83
C ARG A 7 -1.35 -3.73 -23.50
N GLN A 8 -1.93 -4.22 -22.41
CA GLN A 8 -1.27 -4.22 -21.10
C GLN A 8 -0.05 -5.15 -21.07
N GLN A 9 -0.13 -6.33 -21.72
CA GLN A 9 1.01 -7.22 -21.91
C GLN A 9 2.13 -6.56 -22.72
N GLU A 10 1.77 -5.87 -23.78
CA GLU A 10 2.72 -5.13 -24.62
C GLU A 10 3.38 -3.99 -23.85
N TYR A 11 2.62 -3.29 -22.97
CA TYR A 11 3.11 -2.17 -22.16
C TYR A 11 4.24 -2.57 -21.20
N ILE A 12 4.17 -3.73 -20.58
CA ILE A 12 5.25 -4.24 -19.71
C ILE A 12 6.27 -5.13 -20.43
N GLY A 13 6.18 -5.26 -21.76
CA GLY A 13 7.12 -6.03 -22.56
C GLY A 13 7.01 -7.56 -22.42
N GLY A 14 5.88 -8.07 -21.95
CA GLY A 14 5.65 -9.51 -21.77
C GLY A 14 6.44 -10.14 -20.62
N GLU A 15 7.00 -9.34 -19.72
CA GLU A 15 7.72 -9.84 -18.56
C GLU A 15 6.75 -10.55 -17.59
N PRO A 16 7.17 -11.67 -16.95
CA PRO A 16 6.35 -12.36 -15.95
C PRO A 16 6.19 -11.50 -14.70
N LEU A 17 5.07 -11.69 -13.98
CA LEU A 17 4.80 -10.97 -12.73
C LEU A 17 5.67 -11.50 -11.58
N ASP A 18 6.32 -10.58 -10.87
CA ASP A 18 7.04 -10.87 -9.62
C ASP A 18 6.14 -10.69 -8.38
N THR A 19 5.22 -9.72 -8.43
CA THR A 19 4.28 -9.46 -7.34
C THR A 19 2.87 -9.17 -7.87
N ILE A 20 1.85 -9.49 -7.06
CA ILE A 20 0.47 -9.09 -7.28
C ILE A 20 -0.03 -8.40 -6.01
N TYR A 21 -0.67 -7.24 -6.17
CA TYR A 21 -1.18 -6.47 -5.06
C TYR A 21 -2.65 -6.09 -5.27
N PHE A 22 -3.51 -6.54 -4.39
CA PHE A 22 -4.91 -6.15 -4.34
C PHE A 22 -5.06 -5.02 -3.34
N GLY A 23 -5.25 -3.81 -3.86
CA GLY A 23 -5.36 -2.59 -3.07
C GLY A 23 -6.30 -1.58 -3.70
N GLY A 24 -6.48 -0.46 -3.02
CA GLY A 24 -7.35 0.64 -3.47
C GLY A 24 -8.85 0.30 -3.33
N GLY A 25 -9.56 1.02 -2.53
CA GLY A 25 -10.93 0.68 -2.15
C GLY A 25 -10.94 -0.34 -1.00
N THR A 26 -11.66 -1.44 -1.14
CA THR A 26 -11.78 -2.47 -0.09
C THR A 26 -11.75 -3.87 -0.71
N PRO A 27 -10.57 -4.40 -1.06
CA PRO A 27 -10.46 -5.72 -1.70
C PRO A 27 -11.02 -6.86 -0.85
N SER A 28 -10.98 -6.74 0.48
CA SER A 28 -11.55 -7.71 1.43
C SER A 28 -13.08 -7.87 1.34
N GLN A 29 -13.77 -7.08 0.51
CA GLN A 29 -15.18 -7.29 0.18
C GLN A 29 -15.42 -8.32 -0.95
N LEU A 30 -14.37 -8.69 -1.70
CA LEU A 30 -14.46 -9.69 -2.74
C LEU A 30 -14.61 -11.09 -2.15
N GLN A 31 -15.36 -11.93 -2.84
CA GLN A 31 -15.53 -13.35 -2.46
C GLN A 31 -14.44 -14.21 -3.11
N GLN A 32 -14.23 -15.40 -2.58
CA GLN A 32 -13.24 -16.35 -3.12
C GLN A 32 -13.36 -16.53 -4.64
N ALA A 33 -14.58 -16.71 -5.14
CA ALA A 33 -14.81 -16.91 -6.57
C ALA A 33 -14.42 -15.72 -7.46
N ASP A 34 -14.47 -14.50 -6.92
CA ASP A 34 -14.01 -13.31 -7.64
C ASP A 34 -12.48 -13.29 -7.76
N PHE A 35 -11.78 -13.64 -6.66
CA PHE A 35 -10.32 -13.79 -6.69
C PHE A 35 -9.86 -14.90 -7.62
N GLU A 36 -10.51 -16.06 -7.60
CA GLU A 36 -10.20 -17.19 -8.48
C GLU A 36 -10.25 -16.76 -9.95
N ARG A 37 -11.31 -16.04 -10.36
CA ARG A 37 -11.44 -15.50 -11.72
C ARG A 37 -10.35 -14.47 -12.07
N ILE A 38 -9.94 -13.64 -11.13
CA ILE A 38 -8.87 -12.65 -11.34
C ILE A 38 -7.54 -13.36 -11.47
N PHE A 39 -7.23 -14.33 -10.61
CA PHE A 39 -5.99 -15.11 -10.67
C PHE A 39 -5.89 -15.93 -11.95
N GLU A 40 -6.96 -16.60 -12.38
CA GLU A 40 -7.01 -17.32 -13.67
C GLU A 40 -6.71 -16.37 -14.85
N ALA A 41 -7.26 -15.15 -14.82
CA ALA A 41 -7.01 -14.16 -15.86
C ALA A 41 -5.56 -13.66 -15.82
N ALA A 42 -5.02 -13.36 -14.63
CA ALA A 42 -3.65 -12.90 -14.44
C ALA A 42 -2.63 -13.97 -14.89
N ASP A 43 -2.85 -15.22 -14.50
CA ASP A 43 -1.96 -16.33 -14.91
C ASP A 43 -1.95 -16.54 -16.41
N ARG A 44 -3.12 -16.57 -17.04
CA ARG A 44 -3.24 -16.73 -18.48
C ARG A 44 -2.56 -15.60 -19.27
N LEU A 45 -2.57 -14.38 -18.75
CA LEU A 45 -2.13 -13.19 -19.49
C LEU A 45 -0.67 -12.84 -19.24
N PHE A 46 -0.19 -13.02 -18.02
CA PHE A 46 1.12 -12.55 -17.59
C PHE A 46 2.02 -13.68 -17.06
N GLY A 47 1.44 -14.83 -16.70
CA GLY A 47 2.15 -15.87 -15.94
C GLY A 47 2.40 -15.45 -14.50
N THR A 48 1.94 -16.27 -13.56
CA THR A 48 2.04 -15.99 -12.11
C THR A 48 2.97 -16.95 -11.37
N SER A 49 3.57 -17.91 -12.08
CA SER A 49 4.43 -18.94 -11.48
C SER A 49 5.70 -18.38 -10.81
N SER A 50 6.14 -17.19 -11.21
CA SER A 50 7.28 -16.47 -10.62
C SER A 50 6.90 -15.51 -9.51
N CYS A 51 5.59 -15.31 -9.23
CA CYS A 51 5.15 -14.40 -8.19
C CYS A 51 5.65 -14.81 -6.82
N THR A 52 6.43 -13.92 -6.20
CA THR A 52 7.04 -14.14 -4.89
C THR A 52 6.24 -13.51 -3.75
N GLU A 53 5.43 -12.48 -4.06
CA GLU A 53 4.56 -11.80 -3.10
C GLU A 53 3.18 -11.54 -3.73
N ILE A 54 2.14 -12.03 -3.07
CA ILE A 54 0.74 -11.79 -3.44
C ILE A 54 0.03 -11.22 -2.22
N THR A 55 -0.24 -9.92 -2.27
CA THR A 55 -0.77 -9.15 -1.13
C THR A 55 -2.25 -8.85 -1.28
N LEU A 56 -2.98 -8.98 -0.19
CA LEU A 56 -4.35 -8.50 -0.04
C LEU A 56 -4.41 -7.40 1.01
N GLU A 57 -4.92 -6.21 0.64
CA GLU A 57 -5.36 -5.21 1.62
C GLU A 57 -6.68 -5.63 2.26
N ALA A 58 -6.78 -5.47 3.56
CA ALA A 58 -7.96 -5.85 4.32
C ALA A 58 -8.29 -4.83 5.42
N ASN A 59 -9.59 -4.70 5.72
CA ASN A 59 -10.02 -4.04 6.94
C ASN A 59 -10.18 -5.08 8.07
N PRO A 60 -9.87 -4.72 9.32
CA PRO A 60 -10.02 -5.66 10.44
C PRO A 60 -11.44 -6.22 10.59
N ASP A 61 -12.46 -5.44 10.33
CA ASP A 61 -13.87 -5.84 10.43
C ASP A 61 -14.34 -6.80 9.33
N ASP A 62 -13.60 -6.91 8.22
CA ASP A 62 -13.88 -7.88 7.16
C ASP A 62 -13.23 -9.26 7.44
N MET A 63 -12.26 -9.32 8.36
CA MET A 63 -11.49 -10.53 8.68
C MET A 63 -12.25 -11.44 9.64
N THR A 64 -13.38 -11.98 9.19
CA THR A 64 -14.13 -13.01 9.94
C THR A 64 -13.43 -14.37 9.86
N PRO A 65 -13.72 -15.31 10.80
CA PRO A 65 -13.18 -16.67 10.74
C PRO A 65 -13.44 -17.36 9.39
N GLU A 66 -14.64 -17.20 8.84
CA GLU A 66 -15.05 -17.78 7.56
C GLU A 66 -14.29 -17.18 6.40
N TYR A 67 -14.12 -15.83 6.40
CA TYR A 67 -13.39 -15.13 5.34
C TYR A 67 -11.91 -15.52 5.35
N VAL A 68 -11.25 -15.46 6.52
CA VAL A 68 -9.83 -15.85 6.64
C VAL A 68 -9.61 -17.30 6.24
N ALA A 69 -10.53 -18.22 6.61
CA ALA A 69 -10.46 -19.60 6.19
C ALA A 69 -10.57 -19.76 4.66
N SER A 70 -11.38 -18.94 3.99
CA SER A 70 -11.52 -18.96 2.52
C SER A 70 -10.24 -18.54 1.79
N LEU A 71 -9.45 -17.64 2.38
CA LEU A 71 -8.18 -17.17 1.81
C LEU A 71 -7.12 -18.28 1.70
N ARG A 72 -7.24 -19.38 2.49
CA ARG A 72 -6.31 -20.52 2.42
C ARG A 72 -6.31 -21.23 1.06
N ASN A 73 -7.40 -21.13 0.31
CA ASN A 73 -7.54 -21.73 -1.02
C ASN A 73 -7.03 -20.82 -2.14
N LEU A 74 -6.57 -19.61 -1.79
CA LEU A 74 -6.10 -18.60 -2.71
C LEU A 74 -4.58 -18.39 -2.51
N PRO A 75 -3.86 -17.93 -3.53
CA PRO A 75 -2.40 -17.82 -3.48
C PRO A 75 -1.88 -16.61 -2.67
N PHE A 76 -2.70 -16.00 -1.82
CA PHE A 76 -2.27 -14.91 -0.96
C PHE A 76 -1.23 -15.40 0.05
N ASN A 77 -0.09 -14.71 0.09
CA ASN A 77 0.98 -15.00 1.04
C ASN A 77 1.33 -13.79 1.93
N ARG A 78 0.64 -12.65 1.72
CA ARG A 78 0.78 -11.43 2.52
C ARG A 78 -0.59 -10.75 2.71
N ILE A 79 -0.84 -10.26 3.94
CA ILE A 79 -1.99 -9.40 4.26
C ILE A 79 -1.47 -8.03 4.71
N SER A 80 -2.03 -6.94 4.16
CA SER A 80 -1.85 -5.57 4.68
C SER A 80 -3.16 -5.11 5.31
N MET A 81 -3.14 -4.88 6.61
CA MET A 81 -4.35 -4.64 7.39
C MET A 81 -4.44 -3.19 7.86
N GLY A 82 -5.45 -2.46 7.40
CA GLY A 82 -5.67 -1.05 7.74
C GLY A 82 -6.20 -0.87 9.17
N VAL A 83 -5.34 -1.07 10.18
CA VAL A 83 -5.67 -0.89 11.61
C VAL A 83 -5.83 0.59 11.95
N GLN A 84 -4.94 1.44 11.46
CA GLN A 84 -4.87 2.90 11.59
C GLN A 84 -4.54 3.38 13.00
N SER A 85 -5.19 2.90 14.04
CA SER A 85 -4.94 3.19 15.45
C SER A 85 -5.56 2.09 16.34
N PHE A 86 -5.06 1.98 17.59
CA PHE A 86 -5.69 1.18 18.63
C PHE A 86 -6.48 2.03 19.63
N LYS A 87 -6.63 3.34 19.35
CA LYS A 87 -7.39 4.28 20.20
C LYS A 87 -8.78 4.51 19.61
N GLU A 88 -9.81 4.26 20.41
CA GLU A 88 -11.20 4.42 20.01
C GLU A 88 -11.54 5.83 19.49
N LYS A 89 -10.92 6.87 20.07
CA LYS A 89 -11.13 8.25 19.63
C LYS A 89 -10.62 8.47 18.20
N ASP A 90 -9.45 7.88 17.89
CA ASP A 90 -8.81 7.99 16.58
C ASP A 90 -9.60 7.22 15.53
N LEU A 91 -10.00 5.99 15.85
CA LEU A 91 -10.84 5.17 14.97
C LEU A 91 -12.17 5.85 14.63
N ARG A 92 -12.82 6.48 15.61
CA ARG A 92 -14.04 7.28 15.38
C ARG A 92 -13.77 8.50 14.52
N PHE A 93 -12.67 9.21 14.77
CA PHE A 93 -12.26 10.36 13.94
C PHE A 93 -12.02 9.95 12.48
N LEU A 94 -11.35 8.83 12.28
CA LEU A 94 -11.05 8.25 10.95
C LEU A 94 -12.25 7.53 10.33
N ASN A 95 -13.42 7.55 10.98
CA ASN A 95 -14.64 6.88 10.54
C ASN A 95 -14.42 5.38 10.26
N ARG A 96 -13.60 4.71 11.12
CA ARG A 96 -13.36 3.26 11.02
C ARG A 96 -14.51 2.49 11.67
N ARG A 97 -14.86 1.35 11.07
CA ARG A 97 -15.96 0.48 11.55
C ARG A 97 -15.49 -0.47 12.65
N HIS A 98 -14.20 -0.83 12.66
CA HIS A 98 -13.61 -1.72 13.64
C HIS A 98 -13.20 -0.97 14.91
N ASP A 99 -13.10 -1.71 16.00
CA ASP A 99 -12.50 -1.32 17.26
C ASP A 99 -11.13 -1.99 17.47
N ARG A 100 -10.47 -1.66 18.60
CA ARG A 100 -9.18 -2.26 18.97
C ARG A 100 -9.25 -3.79 19.07
N GLU A 101 -10.29 -4.31 19.69
CA GLU A 101 -10.47 -5.75 19.92
C GLU A 101 -10.62 -6.50 18.58
N GLN A 102 -11.34 -5.93 17.63
CA GLN A 102 -11.49 -6.48 16.29
C GLN A 102 -10.15 -6.48 15.54
N ALA A 103 -9.34 -5.41 15.64
CA ALA A 103 -8.03 -5.36 15.03
C ALA A 103 -7.10 -6.46 15.58
N LEU A 104 -7.03 -6.62 16.90
CA LEU A 104 -6.22 -7.67 17.55
C LEU A 104 -6.68 -9.07 17.13
N ARG A 105 -7.99 -9.31 17.12
CA ARG A 105 -8.60 -10.58 16.72
C ARG A 105 -8.32 -10.92 15.26
N ALA A 106 -8.43 -9.94 14.36
CA ALA A 106 -8.17 -10.12 12.93
C ALA A 106 -6.73 -10.59 12.66
N VAL A 107 -5.75 -9.98 13.33
CA VAL A 107 -4.35 -10.43 13.27
C VAL A 107 -4.19 -11.85 13.82
N GLY A 108 -4.82 -12.16 14.97
CA GLY A 108 -4.82 -13.50 15.55
C GLY A 108 -5.38 -14.55 14.59
N LEU A 109 -6.54 -14.30 13.99
CA LEU A 109 -7.17 -15.18 13.00
C LEU A 109 -6.28 -15.45 11.79
N CYS A 110 -5.58 -14.44 11.28
CA CYS A 110 -4.63 -14.62 10.18
C CYS A 110 -3.50 -15.59 10.60
N LYS A 111 -2.89 -15.39 11.77
CA LYS A 111 -1.82 -16.25 12.29
C LYS A 111 -2.28 -17.69 12.49
N GLU A 112 -3.45 -17.90 13.11
CA GLU A 112 -4.07 -19.21 13.33
C GLU A 112 -4.35 -19.95 12.02
N ASN A 113 -4.63 -19.22 10.95
CA ASN A 113 -4.86 -19.76 9.61
C ASN A 113 -3.57 -19.88 8.77
N GLY A 114 -2.39 -19.69 9.36
CA GLY A 114 -1.10 -19.91 8.71
C GLY A 114 -0.57 -18.72 7.92
N ILE A 115 -1.27 -17.57 7.92
CA ILE A 115 -0.81 -16.34 7.28
C ILE A 115 0.11 -15.62 8.26
N GLN A 116 1.43 -15.74 8.06
CA GLN A 116 2.43 -15.15 8.94
C GLN A 116 2.98 -13.80 8.44
N ASN A 117 2.94 -13.55 7.13
CA ASN A 117 3.39 -12.29 6.55
C ASN A 117 2.26 -11.26 6.62
N ILE A 118 2.16 -10.61 7.79
CA ILE A 118 1.13 -9.63 8.11
C ILE A 118 1.80 -8.25 8.23
N SER A 119 1.24 -7.27 7.56
CA SER A 119 1.48 -5.84 7.77
C SER A 119 0.28 -5.21 8.46
N ILE A 120 0.52 -4.25 9.34
CA ILE A 120 -0.53 -3.32 9.76
C ILE A 120 -0.17 -1.91 9.33
N ASP A 121 -1.19 -1.13 8.98
CA ASP A 121 -1.04 0.28 8.67
C ASP A 121 -1.50 1.10 9.88
N LEU A 122 -0.67 2.06 10.31
CA LEU A 122 -0.95 3.02 11.38
C LEU A 122 -0.94 4.44 10.83
N ILE A 123 -1.72 5.32 11.43
CA ILE A 123 -1.71 6.75 11.13
C ILE A 123 -1.31 7.51 12.39
N TYR A 124 -0.33 8.40 12.26
CA TYR A 124 0.06 9.34 13.32
C TYR A 124 -0.11 10.79 12.84
N GLY A 125 -0.01 11.72 13.79
CA GLY A 125 -0.27 13.13 13.49
C GLY A 125 -1.76 13.46 13.44
N LEU A 126 -2.58 12.66 14.11
CA LEU A 126 -4.03 12.90 14.21
C LEU A 126 -4.32 14.13 15.07
N PRO A 127 -5.40 14.87 14.81
CA PRO A 127 -5.80 16.02 15.61
C PRO A 127 -5.93 15.68 17.10
N GLY A 128 -5.21 16.43 17.93
CA GLY A 128 -5.20 16.22 19.39
C GLY A 128 -4.52 14.93 19.85
N GLN A 129 -3.75 14.25 18.99
CA GLN A 129 -2.92 13.13 19.38
C GLN A 129 -1.76 13.60 20.26
N THR A 130 -1.51 12.92 21.39
CA THR A 130 -0.36 13.18 22.24
C THR A 130 0.77 12.18 22.00
N LEU A 131 1.97 12.48 22.49
CA LEU A 131 3.11 11.58 22.42
C LEU A 131 2.84 10.27 23.18
N GLU A 132 2.20 10.35 24.34
CA GLU A 132 1.86 9.18 25.16
C GLU A 132 0.89 8.25 24.43
N GLU A 133 -0.14 8.80 23.81
CA GLU A 133 -1.11 8.03 23.02
C GLU A 133 -0.46 7.34 21.82
N TRP A 134 0.49 8.03 21.16
CA TRP A 134 1.25 7.42 20.07
C TRP A 134 2.16 6.28 20.56
N GLN A 135 2.84 6.47 21.68
CA GLN A 135 3.65 5.41 22.30
C GLN A 135 2.81 4.18 22.65
N GLU A 136 1.61 4.36 23.20
CA GLU A 136 0.69 3.25 23.48
C GLU A 136 0.21 2.53 22.22
N ASN A 137 -0.02 3.26 21.10
CA ASN A 137 -0.30 2.64 19.80
C ASN A 137 0.87 1.78 19.32
N LEU A 138 2.11 2.28 19.43
CA LEU A 138 3.31 1.52 19.07
C LEU A 138 3.51 0.30 19.96
N ASP A 139 3.22 0.40 21.25
CA ASP A 139 3.28 -0.74 22.17
C ASP A 139 2.29 -1.85 21.81
N ASP A 140 1.06 -1.49 21.44
CA ASP A 140 0.07 -2.43 20.96
C ASP A 140 0.53 -3.10 19.65
N ALA A 141 1.08 -2.32 18.70
CA ALA A 141 1.60 -2.84 17.45
C ALA A 141 2.78 -3.82 17.65
N ILE A 142 3.71 -3.47 18.54
CA ILE A 142 4.90 -4.31 18.85
C ILE A 142 4.46 -5.62 19.52
N ARG A 143 3.48 -5.56 20.44
CA ARG A 143 2.92 -6.77 21.12
C ARG A 143 2.26 -7.74 20.15
N LEU A 144 1.83 -7.29 18.99
CA LEU A 144 1.29 -8.18 17.94
C LEU A 144 2.36 -9.10 17.34
N GLU A 145 3.65 -8.83 17.53
CA GLU A 145 4.75 -9.64 16.99
C GLU A 145 4.59 -9.98 15.50
N ILE A 146 4.12 -9.00 14.74
CA ILE A 146 3.98 -9.12 13.27
C ILE A 146 5.28 -8.68 12.59
N PRO A 147 5.56 -9.15 11.36
CA PRO A 147 6.83 -8.87 10.71
C PRO A 147 6.93 -7.50 10.05
N HIS A 148 5.83 -6.78 9.86
CA HIS A 148 5.83 -5.52 9.10
C HIS A 148 4.82 -4.50 9.66
N ILE A 149 5.22 -3.22 9.67
CA ILE A 149 4.38 -2.09 10.10
C ILE A 149 4.60 -0.95 9.10
N SER A 150 3.50 -0.43 8.55
CA SER A 150 3.47 0.82 7.82
C SER A 150 2.92 1.92 8.74
N ALA A 151 3.56 3.08 8.79
CA ALA A 151 3.09 4.19 9.59
C ALA A 151 3.13 5.49 8.77
N TYR A 152 1.97 6.08 8.57
CA TYR A 152 1.79 7.26 7.73
C TYR A 152 1.44 8.48 8.59
N HIS A 153 2.08 9.61 8.28
CA HIS A 153 1.62 10.89 8.83
C HIS A 153 0.29 11.28 8.18
N LEU A 154 -0.66 11.78 8.97
CA LEU A 154 -1.92 12.30 8.44
C LEU A 154 -1.66 13.50 7.53
N ILE A 155 -2.11 13.41 6.29
CA ILE A 155 -1.99 14.48 5.29
C ILE A 155 -3.36 15.12 5.08
N TYR A 156 -3.40 16.45 5.00
CA TYR A 156 -4.58 17.25 4.68
C TYR A 156 -4.56 17.60 3.19
N GLU A 157 -5.09 16.69 2.38
CA GLU A 157 -5.06 16.83 0.93
C GLU A 157 -6.25 17.69 0.45
N GLU A 158 -5.96 18.67 -0.40
CA GLU A 158 -6.96 19.57 -0.98
C GLU A 158 -8.09 18.78 -1.69
N GLY A 159 -9.32 19.26 -1.55
CA GLY A 159 -10.50 18.61 -2.11
C GLY A 159 -11.12 17.52 -1.20
N THR A 160 -10.41 17.02 -0.20
CA THR A 160 -10.94 16.01 0.75
C THR A 160 -11.88 16.62 1.78
N ALA A 161 -12.72 15.77 2.40
CA ALA A 161 -13.59 16.19 3.50
C ALA A 161 -12.77 16.69 4.71
N LEU A 162 -11.65 16.06 5.00
CA LEU A 162 -10.76 16.44 6.10
C LEU A 162 -10.14 17.82 5.87
N TYR A 163 -9.69 18.10 4.66
CA TYR A 163 -9.16 19.41 4.29
C TYR A 163 -10.20 20.52 4.49
N LYS A 164 -11.45 20.29 4.06
CA LYS A 164 -12.57 21.23 4.26
C LYS A 164 -12.87 21.47 5.75
N LEU A 165 -12.74 20.44 6.59
CA LEU A 165 -12.90 20.60 8.05
C LEU A 165 -11.77 21.45 8.65
N MET A 166 -10.56 21.29 8.17
CA MET A 166 -9.41 22.10 8.57
C MET A 166 -9.61 23.57 8.16
N GLU A 167 -9.94 23.85 6.90
CA GLU A 167 -10.21 25.22 6.44
C GLU A 167 -11.37 25.90 7.21
N ALA A 168 -12.38 25.12 7.61
CA ALA A 168 -13.49 25.60 8.43
C ALA A 168 -13.13 25.79 9.92
N GLY A 169 -11.87 25.54 10.32
CA GLY A 169 -11.41 25.62 11.71
C GLY A 169 -12.03 24.60 12.66
N LYS A 170 -12.64 23.53 12.12
CA LYS A 170 -13.24 22.43 12.91
C LYS A 170 -12.23 21.36 13.30
N VAL A 171 -11.11 21.31 12.60
CA VAL A 171 -9.99 20.40 12.85
C VAL A 171 -8.72 21.23 12.82
N THR A 172 -7.84 21.03 13.80
CA THR A 172 -6.54 21.68 13.86
C THR A 172 -5.47 20.61 13.68
N PRO A 173 -4.57 20.75 12.67
CA PRO A 173 -3.39 19.91 12.56
C PRO A 173 -2.54 19.98 13.82
N ILE A 174 -1.75 18.95 14.07
CA ILE A 174 -0.76 18.99 15.15
C ILE A 174 0.37 19.97 14.79
N GLU A 175 1.03 20.49 15.82
CA GLU A 175 2.21 21.35 15.66
C GLU A 175 3.39 20.58 15.04
N GLU A 176 4.21 21.27 14.23
CA GLU A 176 5.33 20.67 13.51
C GLU A 176 6.33 19.98 14.44
N ASP A 177 6.68 20.60 15.56
CA ASP A 177 7.59 20.04 16.57
C ASP A 177 7.07 18.71 17.13
N LEU A 178 5.77 18.64 17.39
CA LEU A 178 5.14 17.38 17.81
C LEU A 178 5.19 16.34 16.70
N SER A 179 4.91 16.72 15.45
CA SER A 179 5.00 15.82 14.29
C SER A 179 6.38 15.18 14.16
N VAL A 180 7.44 15.98 14.27
CA VAL A 180 8.84 15.51 14.25
C VAL A 180 9.13 14.58 15.45
N THR A 181 8.59 14.92 16.64
CA THR A 181 8.74 14.09 17.83
C THR A 181 8.05 12.73 17.67
N LEU A 182 6.83 12.69 17.13
CA LEU A 182 6.10 11.45 16.87
C LEU A 182 6.85 10.56 15.86
N PHE A 183 7.38 11.15 14.79
CA PHE A 183 8.17 10.42 13.79
C PHE A 183 9.48 9.87 14.37
N SER A 184 10.20 10.66 15.16
CA SER A 184 11.43 10.22 15.82
C SER A 184 11.15 9.09 16.81
N THR A 185 10.03 9.18 17.56
CA THR A 185 9.57 8.14 18.48
C THR A 185 9.23 6.85 17.74
N LEU A 186 8.54 6.93 16.59
CA LEU A 186 8.24 5.81 15.71
C LEU A 186 9.53 5.05 15.32
N ILE A 187 10.51 5.78 14.79
CA ILE A 187 11.78 5.19 14.35
C ILE A 187 12.48 4.49 15.53
N ASN A 188 12.65 5.18 16.66
CA ASN A 188 13.35 4.64 17.81
C ASN A 188 12.67 3.39 18.36
N ARG A 189 11.36 3.45 18.62
CA ARG A 189 10.61 2.33 19.21
C ARG A 189 10.58 1.09 18.32
N LEU A 190 10.36 1.25 17.00
CA LEU A 190 10.35 0.11 16.09
C LEU A 190 11.75 -0.45 15.87
N THR A 191 12.79 0.39 15.83
CA THR A 191 14.17 -0.08 15.72
C THR A 191 14.59 -0.87 16.97
N GLU A 192 14.28 -0.38 18.17
CA GLU A 192 14.50 -1.08 19.43
C GLU A 192 13.76 -2.43 19.49
N ALA A 193 12.57 -2.52 18.86
CA ALA A 193 11.81 -3.75 18.74
C ALA A 193 12.29 -4.68 17.61
N GLY A 194 13.39 -4.35 16.91
CA GLY A 194 14.05 -5.19 15.90
C GLY A 194 13.49 -5.05 14.49
N TYR A 195 12.76 -3.98 14.19
CA TYR A 195 12.37 -3.63 12.83
C TYR A 195 13.45 -2.76 12.17
N LEU A 196 13.62 -2.91 10.86
CA LEU A 196 14.42 -2.02 10.04
C LEU A 196 13.52 -0.98 9.39
N HIS A 197 13.88 0.29 9.51
CA HIS A 197 13.27 1.40 8.79
C HIS A 197 13.83 1.40 7.37
N TYR A 198 13.16 0.70 6.44
CA TYR A 198 13.73 0.46 5.11
C TYR A 198 13.29 1.47 4.05
N GLU A 199 12.17 2.18 4.28
CA GLU A 199 11.76 3.35 3.53
C GLU A 199 10.90 4.24 4.43
N ILE A 200 10.57 5.46 3.98
CA ILE A 200 10.09 6.55 4.83
C ILE A 200 8.90 6.20 5.73
N SER A 201 7.99 5.34 5.29
CA SER A 201 6.77 4.96 6.02
C SER A 201 6.76 3.50 6.46
N ASN A 202 7.70 2.67 6.02
CA ASN A 202 7.64 1.23 6.20
C ASN A 202 8.79 0.67 7.04
N PHE A 203 8.41 -0.19 7.98
CA PHE A 203 9.27 -0.87 8.92
C PHE A 203 9.05 -2.37 8.81
N GLY A 204 10.10 -3.14 8.59
CA GLY A 204 10.00 -4.59 8.42
C GLY A 204 11.09 -5.34 9.16
N ARG A 205 10.79 -6.53 9.64
CA ARG A 205 11.83 -7.47 10.08
C ARG A 205 12.63 -7.96 8.88
N PRO A 206 13.91 -8.35 9.03
CA PRO A 206 14.70 -8.91 7.93
C PRO A 206 13.95 -10.04 7.22
N GLY A 207 13.85 -9.95 5.87
CA GLY A 207 13.14 -10.91 5.04
C GLY A 207 11.62 -10.63 4.84
N TYR A 208 11.08 -9.59 5.47
CA TYR A 208 9.65 -9.26 5.41
C TYR A 208 9.36 -7.85 4.86
N PHE A 209 10.31 -7.24 4.17
CA PHE A 209 10.03 -6.00 3.45
C PHE A 209 8.99 -6.27 2.37
N SER A 210 8.05 -5.33 2.18
CA SER A 210 7.11 -5.43 1.08
C SER A 210 7.85 -5.36 -0.25
N ARG A 211 7.85 -6.44 -1.01
CA ARG A 211 8.48 -6.47 -2.33
C ARG A 211 7.75 -5.57 -3.30
N HIS A 212 6.43 -5.62 -3.27
CA HIS A 212 5.60 -4.78 -4.13
C HIS A 212 5.87 -3.28 -3.89
N ASN A 213 5.83 -2.82 -2.63
CA ASN A 213 6.10 -1.42 -2.31
C ASN A 213 7.55 -1.03 -2.64
N SER A 214 8.51 -1.91 -2.38
CA SER A 214 9.93 -1.67 -2.71
C SER A 214 10.14 -1.53 -4.23
N SER A 215 9.35 -2.19 -5.06
CA SER A 215 9.42 -2.09 -6.51
C SER A 215 9.20 -0.68 -7.04
N TYR A 216 8.34 0.11 -6.41
CA TYR A 216 8.13 1.52 -6.78
C TYR A 216 9.40 2.36 -6.57
N TRP A 217 10.16 2.06 -5.53
CA TRP A 217 11.39 2.80 -5.21
C TRP A 217 12.59 2.39 -6.05
N THR A 218 12.55 1.21 -6.67
CA THR A 218 13.63 0.69 -7.53
C THR A 218 13.41 0.94 -9.01
N GLY A 219 12.30 1.60 -9.38
CA GLY A 219 11.95 1.86 -10.78
C GLY A 219 11.54 0.61 -11.55
N THR A 220 11.02 -0.41 -10.86
CA THR A 220 10.47 -1.62 -11.50
C THR A 220 9.18 -1.28 -12.23
N LYS A 221 9.01 -1.85 -13.42
CA LYS A 221 7.77 -1.70 -14.20
C LYS A 221 6.58 -2.29 -13.44
N TYR A 222 5.44 -1.66 -13.55
CA TYR A 222 4.20 -2.17 -12.98
C TYR A 222 3.00 -1.83 -13.84
N ILE A 223 1.95 -2.62 -13.70
CA ILE A 223 0.69 -2.43 -14.39
C ILE A 223 -0.46 -2.32 -13.39
N GLY A 224 -1.24 -1.27 -13.53
CA GLY A 224 -2.42 -1.02 -12.71
C GLY A 224 -3.70 -1.39 -13.44
N ILE A 225 -4.57 -2.13 -12.75
CA ILE A 225 -5.87 -2.57 -13.25
C ILE A 225 -6.95 -2.00 -12.32
N GLY A 226 -7.91 -1.30 -12.90
CA GLY A 226 -9.00 -0.66 -12.16
C GLY A 226 -9.05 0.86 -12.39
N PRO A 227 -10.12 1.53 -11.95
CA PRO A 227 -10.22 2.99 -12.00
C PRO A 227 -9.10 3.63 -11.19
N SER A 228 -8.55 4.74 -11.66
CA SER A 228 -7.42 5.47 -11.08
C SER A 228 -6.10 4.67 -10.97
N ALA A 229 -6.06 3.41 -11.42
CA ALA A 229 -4.84 2.62 -11.29
C ALA A 229 -3.75 3.13 -12.24
N HIS A 230 -2.54 3.24 -11.71
CA HIS A 230 -1.35 3.72 -12.43
C HIS A 230 -0.53 2.56 -12.97
N SER A 231 0.17 2.80 -14.07
CA SER A 231 1.14 1.88 -14.66
C SER A 231 2.42 2.63 -15.04
N TYR A 232 3.54 1.90 -15.10
CA TYR A 232 4.86 2.44 -15.43
C TYR A 232 5.66 1.39 -16.19
N ASP A 233 6.25 1.79 -17.33
CA ASP A 233 7.06 0.92 -18.19
C ASP A 233 8.55 1.29 -18.26
N GLY A 234 8.96 2.31 -17.49
CA GLY A 234 10.31 2.86 -17.51
C GLY A 234 10.47 4.09 -18.41
N GLU A 235 9.57 4.29 -19.36
CA GLU A 235 9.61 5.41 -20.32
C GLU A 235 8.43 6.36 -20.14
N SER A 236 7.29 5.82 -19.69
CA SER A 236 6.05 6.56 -19.48
C SER A 236 5.34 6.15 -18.20
N ARG A 237 4.46 7.02 -17.74
CA ARG A 237 3.42 6.71 -16.76
C ARG A 237 2.07 6.81 -17.43
N GLN A 238 1.16 5.93 -17.08
CA GLN A 238 -0.23 6.06 -17.49
C GLN A 238 -1.14 5.77 -16.31
N TRP A 239 -2.33 6.37 -16.31
CA TRP A 239 -3.37 6.05 -15.32
C TRP A 239 -4.73 5.97 -15.96
N ASN A 240 -5.52 5.09 -15.42
CA ASN A 240 -6.90 4.91 -15.86
C ASN A 240 -7.77 6.04 -15.31
N ILE A 241 -8.82 6.40 -16.05
CA ILE A 241 -9.81 7.38 -15.58
C ILE A 241 -10.40 6.96 -14.22
N SER A 242 -10.59 7.93 -13.31
CA SER A 242 -11.14 7.68 -11.97
C SER A 242 -12.63 7.33 -11.95
N SER A 243 -13.38 7.76 -12.97
CA SER A 243 -14.82 7.49 -13.10
C SER A 243 -15.09 6.02 -13.42
N LEU A 244 -15.63 5.26 -12.46
CA LEU A 244 -15.98 3.85 -12.64
C LEU A 244 -16.91 3.62 -13.87
N PRO A 245 -17.98 4.41 -14.12
CA PRO A 245 -18.81 4.22 -15.30
C PRO A 245 -18.02 4.39 -16.61
N ARG A 246 -17.18 5.43 -16.72
CA ARG A 246 -16.35 5.67 -17.91
C ARG A 246 -15.31 4.58 -18.09
N TYR A 247 -14.64 4.14 -17.01
CA TYR A 247 -13.71 3.03 -17.05
C TYR A 247 -14.36 1.76 -17.61
N LEU A 248 -15.52 1.37 -17.05
CA LEU A 248 -16.25 0.18 -17.52
C LEU A 248 -16.72 0.31 -18.98
N GLN A 249 -17.13 1.50 -19.41
CA GLN A 249 -17.52 1.76 -20.79
C GLN A 249 -16.32 1.61 -21.73
N GLY A 250 -15.16 2.19 -21.41
CA GLY A 250 -13.91 2.08 -22.17
C GLY A 250 -13.44 0.63 -22.31
N ILE A 251 -13.45 -0.12 -21.20
CA ILE A 251 -13.08 -1.55 -21.20
C ILE A 251 -14.02 -2.37 -22.09
N LYS A 252 -15.34 -2.15 -22.01
CA LYS A 252 -16.31 -2.86 -22.86
C LYS A 252 -16.19 -2.53 -24.34
N ALA A 253 -15.82 -1.29 -24.66
CA ALA A 253 -15.60 -0.84 -26.04
C ALA A 253 -14.23 -1.25 -26.61
N GLY A 254 -13.31 -1.80 -25.79
CA GLY A 254 -11.93 -2.07 -26.21
C GLY A 254 -11.06 -0.80 -26.35
N ILE A 255 -11.55 0.35 -25.90
CA ILE A 255 -10.87 1.66 -25.94
C ILE A 255 -10.77 2.18 -24.53
N PRO A 256 -9.73 1.80 -23.76
CA PRO A 256 -9.58 2.27 -22.38
C PRO A 256 -9.36 3.79 -22.34
N ASP A 257 -10.03 4.43 -21.40
CA ASP A 257 -9.91 5.88 -21.14
C ASP A 257 -8.76 6.08 -20.15
N ILE A 258 -7.62 6.50 -20.69
CA ILE A 258 -6.36 6.64 -19.94
C ILE A 258 -5.70 7.99 -20.21
N GLU A 259 -4.91 8.45 -19.28
CA GLU A 259 -3.99 9.57 -19.43
C GLU A 259 -2.55 9.02 -19.47
N ILE A 260 -1.67 9.66 -20.23
CA ILE A 260 -0.27 9.23 -20.42
C ILE A 260 0.64 10.42 -20.21
N GLU A 261 1.71 10.22 -19.46
CA GLU A 261 2.84 11.15 -19.25
C GLU A 261 4.11 10.48 -19.81
N GLU A 262 4.69 11.06 -20.85
CA GLU A 262 6.01 10.67 -21.35
C GLU A 262 7.08 11.29 -20.45
N LEU A 263 8.05 10.48 -20.01
CA LEU A 263 9.07 10.91 -19.05
C LEU A 263 10.35 11.35 -19.80
N ASP A 264 10.64 12.63 -19.77
CA ASP A 264 11.92 13.14 -20.27
C ASP A 264 13.08 12.76 -19.31
N ILE A 265 14.30 13.03 -19.75
CA ILE A 265 15.51 12.66 -18.98
C ILE A 265 15.58 13.37 -17.64
N ASN A 266 15.09 14.62 -17.55
CA ASN A 266 15.08 15.39 -16.30
C ASN A 266 14.08 14.81 -15.31
N THR A 267 12.90 14.45 -15.78
CA THR A 267 11.87 13.80 -14.96
C THR A 267 12.39 12.45 -14.42
N LYS A 268 12.99 11.61 -15.28
CA LYS A 268 13.61 10.35 -14.87
C LYS A 268 14.73 10.55 -13.85
N TYR A 269 15.56 11.59 -14.03
CA TYR A 269 16.61 11.94 -13.06
C TYR A 269 16.02 12.35 -11.71
N ASN A 270 15.02 13.23 -11.70
CA ASN A 270 14.38 13.68 -10.47
C ASN A 270 13.72 12.51 -9.74
N ASP A 271 12.99 11.66 -10.46
CA ASP A 271 12.39 10.47 -9.89
C ASP A 271 13.41 9.53 -9.27
N PHE A 272 14.52 9.28 -9.97
CA PHE A 272 15.59 8.42 -9.46
C PHE A 272 16.19 8.96 -8.16
N ILE A 273 16.40 10.29 -8.08
CA ILE A 273 16.88 10.93 -6.86
C ILE A 273 15.85 10.85 -5.73
N ILE A 274 14.60 11.22 -6.00
CA ILE A 274 13.54 11.26 -4.98
C ILE A 274 13.27 9.86 -4.44
N THR A 275 13.11 8.87 -5.31
CA THR A 275 12.80 7.49 -4.89
C THR A 275 13.96 6.86 -4.12
N GLY A 276 15.21 7.05 -4.58
CA GLY A 276 16.37 6.48 -3.91
C GLY A 276 16.61 7.07 -2.52
N LEU A 277 16.45 8.39 -2.36
CA LEU A 277 16.63 9.06 -1.07
C LEU A 277 15.53 8.73 -0.04
N ARG A 278 14.42 8.15 -0.46
CA ARG A 278 13.34 7.69 0.44
C ARG A 278 13.62 6.34 1.09
N THR A 279 14.67 5.64 0.66
CA THR A 279 14.97 4.29 1.10
C THR A 279 16.29 4.17 1.85
N MET A 280 16.44 3.14 2.65
CA MET A 280 17.69 2.84 3.36
C MET A 280 18.85 2.49 2.43
N TRP A 281 18.56 2.13 1.17
CA TRP A 281 19.57 1.77 0.16
C TRP A 281 20.27 2.99 -0.45
N GLY A 282 19.59 4.14 -0.43
CA GLY A 282 20.12 5.39 -0.97
C GLY A 282 20.39 5.33 -2.46
N ILE A 283 21.30 6.17 -2.93
CA ILE A 283 21.69 6.31 -4.33
C ILE A 283 23.21 6.19 -4.46
N ARG A 284 23.66 5.39 -5.43
CA ARG A 284 25.09 5.35 -5.77
C ARG A 284 25.38 6.41 -6.84
N THR A 285 26.39 7.22 -6.62
CA THR A 285 26.83 8.24 -7.59
C THR A 285 27.26 7.65 -8.93
N ALA A 286 27.73 6.39 -8.92
CA ALA A 286 28.03 5.66 -10.15
C ALA A 286 26.79 5.45 -11.02
N ASP A 287 25.67 5.10 -10.42
CA ASP A 287 24.40 4.87 -11.16
C ASP A 287 23.88 6.17 -11.78
N ILE A 288 24.10 7.32 -11.09
CA ILE A 288 23.75 8.63 -11.66
C ILE A 288 24.54 8.90 -12.93
N ARG A 289 25.86 8.68 -12.88
CA ARG A 289 26.74 8.91 -14.04
C ARG A 289 26.46 7.96 -15.20
N GLU A 290 26.12 6.71 -14.90
CA GLU A 290 25.82 5.72 -15.92
C GLU A 290 24.52 6.01 -16.65
N ARG A 291 23.48 6.44 -15.91
CA ARG A 291 22.13 6.65 -16.45
C ARG A 291 21.92 8.04 -17.05
N PHE A 292 22.58 9.05 -16.50
CA PHE A 292 22.28 10.47 -16.78
C PHE A 292 23.49 11.29 -17.23
N GLY A 293 24.69 10.78 -17.13
CA GLY A 293 25.93 11.42 -17.61
C GLY A 293 26.73 12.09 -16.48
#